data_4f9d7768ac21562f6003b49c3634f032
#
_entry.id   4f9d7768ac21562f6003b49c3634f032
#
_cell.length_a   1.000
_cell.length_b   1.000
_cell.length_c   1.000
_cell.angle_alpha   90.00
_cell.angle_beta   90.00
_cell.angle_gamma   90.00
#
_symmetry.space_group_name_H-M   'P 1'
#
loop_
_entity.id
_entity.type
_entity.pdbx_description
1 polymer ?
#
loop_
_entity_poly.entity_id
_entity_poly.type
_entity_poly.pdbx_seq_one_letter_code
_entity_poly.pdbx_strand_id
1 'polypeptide(L)'
;MVRGGNGKYRLAPTKNSKARTVTIAPYVADTLRKVQREQQANKARYGAAWNDTGFVFTNVFGEHLKIHTVYKNFKMVVKELGFDNIRFHDLRHSYAVASIKSGDDTKTVQENLGHATASFTLDVYGHVTDQMKRDSAARMEKFILSVSQ
;
A
#
# COMPACT_ATOMS: atom_id res chain seq x y z
N MET A 1 -5.45 8.20 12.15
CA MET A 1 -5.51 8.28 13.62
C MET A 1 -4.52 9.31 14.14
N VAL A 2 -4.95 10.10 15.12
CA VAL A 2 -4.11 11.11 15.78
C VAL A 2 -4.01 10.75 17.26
N ARG A 3 -2.80 10.84 17.83
CA ARG A 3 -2.59 10.62 19.26
C ARG A 3 -3.07 11.85 20.03
N GLY A 4 -4.02 11.70 20.94
CA GLY A 4 -4.47 12.76 21.86
C GLY A 4 -3.49 12.96 23.02
N GLY A 5 -3.60 14.09 23.74
CA GLY A 5 -2.74 14.44 24.87
C GLY A 5 -2.79 13.45 26.05
N ASN A 6 -3.81 12.64 26.16
CA ASN A 6 -3.98 11.57 27.16
C ASN A 6 -3.46 10.19 26.70
N GLY A 7 -2.71 10.11 25.59
CA GLY A 7 -2.20 8.86 25.02
C GLY A 7 -3.23 8.03 24.26
N LYS A 8 -4.50 8.41 24.25
CA LYS A 8 -5.55 7.72 23.49
C LYS A 8 -5.51 8.14 22.02
N TYR A 9 -5.82 7.20 21.13
CA TYR A 9 -5.90 7.47 19.69
C TYR A 9 -7.35 7.83 19.33
N ARG A 10 -7.52 8.82 18.44
CA ARG A 10 -8.81 9.19 17.86
C ARG A 10 -8.75 9.18 16.34
N LEU A 11 -9.86 8.88 15.69
CA LEU A 11 -10.01 9.09 14.27
C LEU A 11 -10.00 10.60 14.00
N ALA A 12 -9.22 11.02 13.02
CA ALA A 12 -9.20 12.38 12.53
C ALA A 12 -9.36 12.37 11.00
N PRO A 13 -9.91 13.42 10.40
CA PRO A 13 -9.95 13.57 8.96
C PRO A 13 -8.55 13.42 8.36
N THR A 14 -8.47 12.96 7.11
CA THR A 14 -7.21 12.97 6.38
C THR A 14 -6.72 14.39 6.19
N LYS A 15 -5.40 14.59 6.09
CA LYS A 15 -4.77 15.92 5.98
C LYS A 15 -5.36 16.78 4.85
N ASN A 16 -5.94 16.17 3.83
CA ASN A 16 -6.55 16.85 2.66
C ASN A 16 -8.07 16.71 2.61
N SER A 17 -8.71 16.10 3.61
CA SER A 17 -10.18 15.85 3.71
C SER A 17 -10.81 15.18 2.48
N LYS A 18 -10.01 14.68 1.53
CA LYS A 18 -10.50 14.02 0.32
C LYS A 18 -10.45 12.50 0.49
N ALA A 19 -11.63 11.87 0.35
CA ALA A 19 -11.70 10.43 0.18
C ALA A 19 -11.14 10.04 -1.20
N ARG A 20 -10.55 8.85 -1.27
CA ARG A 20 -10.12 8.26 -2.54
C ARG A 20 -10.46 6.78 -2.58
N THR A 21 -10.76 6.31 -3.77
CA THR A 21 -10.92 4.87 -4.06
C THR A 21 -9.62 4.37 -4.68
N VAL A 22 -9.16 3.21 -4.22
CA VAL A 22 -7.99 2.54 -4.80
C VAL A 22 -8.47 1.18 -5.28
N THR A 23 -8.24 0.89 -6.56
CA THR A 23 -8.49 -0.45 -7.12
C THR A 23 -7.35 -1.37 -6.67
N ILE A 24 -7.70 -2.51 -6.11
CA ILE A 24 -6.73 -3.49 -5.61
C ILE A 24 -6.72 -4.74 -6.49
N ALA A 25 -5.55 -5.34 -6.67
CA ALA A 25 -5.40 -6.58 -7.41
C ALA A 25 -6.15 -7.74 -6.72
N PRO A 26 -6.68 -8.74 -7.46
CA PRO A 26 -7.38 -9.89 -6.88
C PRO A 26 -6.59 -10.60 -5.78
N TYR A 27 -5.29 -10.78 -5.96
CA TYR A 27 -4.41 -11.36 -4.95
C TYR A 27 -4.44 -10.59 -3.61
N VAL A 28 -4.44 -9.25 -3.67
CA VAL A 28 -4.53 -8.40 -2.47
C VAL A 28 -5.90 -8.54 -1.82
N ALA A 29 -6.98 -8.56 -2.62
CA ALA A 29 -8.34 -8.79 -2.13
C ALA A 29 -8.46 -10.13 -1.39
N ASP A 30 -7.87 -11.21 -1.93
CA ASP A 30 -7.88 -12.52 -1.30
C ASP A 30 -7.08 -12.54 0.01
N THR A 31 -5.97 -11.82 0.06
CA THR A 31 -5.19 -11.63 1.28
C THR A 31 -6.00 -10.89 2.36
N LEU A 32 -6.71 -9.84 2.00
CA LEU A 32 -7.59 -9.12 2.92
C LEU A 32 -8.77 -9.97 3.40
N ARG A 33 -9.33 -10.82 2.53
CA ARG A 33 -10.36 -11.80 2.94
C ARG A 33 -9.84 -12.82 3.95
N LYS A 34 -8.56 -13.24 3.86
CA LYS A 34 -7.92 -14.09 4.88
C LYS A 34 -7.88 -13.36 6.23
N VAL A 35 -7.42 -12.12 6.26
CA VAL A 35 -7.41 -11.28 7.46
C VAL A 35 -8.81 -11.15 8.06
N GLN A 36 -9.82 -10.91 7.22
CA GLN A 36 -11.21 -10.83 7.67
C GLN A 36 -11.70 -12.12 8.34
N ARG A 37 -11.40 -13.30 7.75
CA ARG A 37 -11.76 -14.60 8.34
C ARG A 37 -11.07 -14.82 9.70
N GLU A 38 -9.80 -14.43 9.83
CA GLU A 38 -9.08 -14.50 11.10
C GLU A 38 -9.71 -13.58 12.15
N GLN A 39 -10.12 -12.38 11.79
CA GLN A 39 -10.84 -11.48 12.69
C GLN A 39 -12.18 -12.08 13.13
N GLN A 40 -12.93 -12.70 12.21
CA GLN A 40 -14.20 -13.37 12.54
C GLN A 40 -14.00 -14.55 13.51
N ALA A 41 -12.95 -15.35 13.29
CA ALA A 41 -12.58 -16.42 14.19
C ALA A 41 -12.19 -15.90 15.58
N ASN A 42 -11.42 -14.82 15.64
CA ASN A 42 -11.05 -14.18 16.91
C ASN A 42 -12.29 -13.58 17.61
N LYS A 43 -13.20 -12.95 16.87
CA LYS A 43 -14.47 -12.44 17.40
C LYS A 43 -15.31 -13.55 18.03
N ALA A 44 -15.41 -14.70 17.36
CA ALA A 44 -16.11 -15.87 17.89
C ALA A 44 -15.40 -16.44 19.14
N ARG A 45 -14.07 -16.48 19.14
CA ARG A 45 -13.26 -17.02 20.23
C ARG A 45 -13.32 -16.17 21.49
N TYR A 46 -13.23 -14.86 21.37
CA TYR A 46 -13.09 -13.92 22.47
C TYR A 46 -14.42 -13.28 22.91
N GLY A 47 -15.50 -13.43 22.13
CA GLY A 47 -16.85 -13.03 22.48
C GLY A 47 -16.93 -11.56 22.98
N ALA A 48 -17.36 -11.38 24.21
CA ALA A 48 -17.52 -10.04 24.84
C ALA A 48 -16.20 -9.28 25.01
N ALA A 49 -15.06 -9.93 24.95
CA ALA A 49 -13.75 -9.27 25.00
C ALA A 49 -13.31 -8.71 23.62
N TRP A 50 -14.04 -9.03 22.55
CA TRP A 50 -13.79 -8.47 21.24
C TRP A 50 -14.31 -7.04 21.13
N ASN A 51 -13.46 -6.15 20.65
CA ASN A 51 -13.80 -4.74 20.38
C ASN A 51 -14.02 -4.55 18.88
N ASP A 52 -15.27 -4.37 18.46
CA ASP A 52 -15.64 -4.19 17.05
C ASP A 52 -15.36 -2.74 16.58
N THR A 53 -14.12 -2.50 16.17
CA THR A 53 -13.69 -1.17 15.74
C THR A 53 -13.87 -0.90 14.25
N GLY A 54 -14.22 -1.91 13.44
CA GLY A 54 -14.33 -1.81 11.98
C GLY A 54 -12.99 -1.63 11.27
N PHE A 55 -11.84 -1.77 11.94
CA PHE A 55 -10.51 -1.68 11.29
C PHE A 55 -10.17 -2.96 10.54
N VAL A 56 -9.50 -2.79 9.38
CA VAL A 56 -9.01 -3.91 8.58
C VAL A 56 -7.87 -4.66 9.30
N PHE A 57 -7.00 -3.95 10.01
CA PHE A 57 -5.89 -4.56 10.73
C PHE A 57 -6.04 -4.29 12.22
N THR A 58 -6.22 -5.36 12.99
CA THR A 58 -6.42 -5.30 14.44
C THR A 58 -5.48 -6.28 15.17
N ASN A 59 -5.39 -6.12 16.48
CA ASN A 59 -4.89 -7.18 17.34
C ASN A 59 -5.95 -8.30 17.51
N VAL A 60 -5.64 -9.32 18.28
CA VAL A 60 -6.53 -10.47 18.52
C VAL A 60 -7.84 -10.12 19.24
N PHE A 61 -7.93 -8.94 19.84
CA PHE A 61 -9.12 -8.42 20.53
C PHE A 61 -9.89 -7.37 19.71
N GLY A 62 -9.57 -7.18 18.43
CA GLY A 62 -10.26 -6.21 17.57
C GLY A 62 -9.80 -4.76 17.72
N GLU A 63 -8.81 -4.49 18.58
CA GLU A 63 -8.29 -3.14 18.77
C GLU A 63 -7.29 -2.78 17.66
N HIS A 64 -7.09 -1.47 17.42
CA HIS A 64 -6.09 -0.98 16.46
C HIS A 64 -4.68 -1.41 16.83
N LEU A 65 -3.87 -1.68 15.82
CA LEU A 65 -2.45 -1.98 16.00
C LEU A 65 -1.68 -0.73 16.47
N LYS A 66 -0.86 -0.87 17.51
CA LYS A 66 0.04 0.20 17.95
C LYS A 66 1.14 0.39 16.89
N ILE A 67 1.44 1.63 16.55
CA ILE A 67 2.48 1.98 15.56
C ILE A 67 3.81 1.28 15.87
N HIS A 68 4.23 1.27 17.15
CA HIS A 68 5.45 0.61 17.57
C HIS A 68 5.45 -0.90 17.23
N THR A 69 4.32 -1.60 17.42
CA THR A 69 4.19 -3.02 17.11
C THR A 69 4.36 -3.27 15.61
N VAL A 70 3.71 -2.44 14.77
CA VAL A 70 3.85 -2.52 13.31
C VAL A 70 5.30 -2.31 12.89
N TYR A 71 5.97 -1.29 13.42
CA TYR A 71 7.37 -1.01 13.12
C TYR A 71 8.31 -2.11 13.57
N LYS A 72 8.11 -2.65 14.78
CA LYS A 72 8.91 -3.76 15.30
C LYS A 72 8.81 -4.98 14.39
N ASN A 73 7.60 -5.39 14.03
CA ASN A 73 7.38 -6.54 13.18
C ASN A 73 7.94 -6.31 11.77
N PHE A 74 7.76 -5.12 11.20
CA PHE A 74 8.37 -4.76 9.93
C PHE A 74 9.89 -4.88 9.97
N LYS A 75 10.54 -4.35 11.03
CA LYS A 75 12.00 -4.42 11.18
C LYS A 75 12.51 -5.85 11.35
N MET A 76 11.75 -6.72 12.00
CA MET A 76 12.08 -8.15 12.06
C MET A 76 12.10 -8.78 10.66
N VAL A 77 11.02 -8.61 9.90
CA VAL A 77 10.90 -9.18 8.56
C VAL A 77 11.99 -8.67 7.61
N VAL A 78 12.22 -7.35 7.55
CA VAL A 78 13.24 -6.81 6.63
C VAL A 78 14.66 -7.22 7.03
N LYS A 79 14.94 -7.40 8.32
CA LYS A 79 16.21 -7.92 8.81
C LYS A 79 16.43 -9.38 8.40
N GLU A 80 15.42 -10.24 8.54
CA GLU A 80 15.45 -11.63 8.07
C GLU A 80 15.72 -11.74 6.57
N LEU A 81 15.26 -10.74 5.79
CA LEU A 81 15.50 -10.63 4.35
C LEU A 81 16.84 -9.96 4.00
N GLY A 82 17.67 -9.57 4.97
CA GLY A 82 18.96 -8.92 4.74
C GLY A 82 18.88 -7.43 4.43
N PHE A 83 17.77 -6.75 4.77
CA PHE A 83 17.55 -5.32 4.47
C PHE A 83 17.48 -4.47 5.74
N ASP A 84 18.60 -4.24 6.40
CA ASP A 84 18.62 -3.57 7.71
C ASP A 84 18.19 -2.08 7.69
N ASN A 85 18.45 -1.37 6.58
CA ASN A 85 18.28 0.08 6.48
C ASN A 85 16.93 0.52 5.92
N ILE A 86 16.04 -0.41 5.54
CA ILE A 86 14.74 -0.07 4.95
C ILE A 86 13.80 0.47 6.02
N ARG A 87 13.12 1.58 5.72
CA ARG A 87 12.05 2.19 6.51
C ARG A 87 10.70 1.71 6.03
N PHE A 88 9.70 1.71 6.90
CA PHE A 88 8.32 1.35 6.52
C PHE A 88 7.78 2.22 5.36
N HIS A 89 8.16 3.50 5.32
CA HIS A 89 7.76 4.40 4.24
C HIS A 89 8.39 4.05 2.89
N ASP A 90 9.52 3.38 2.88
CA ASP A 90 10.20 2.98 1.64
C ASP A 90 9.42 1.91 0.86
N LEU A 91 8.48 1.18 1.51
CA LEU A 91 7.51 0.33 0.82
C LEU A 91 6.65 1.10 -0.17
N ARG A 92 6.33 2.36 0.14
CA ARG A 92 5.59 3.24 -0.77
C ARG A 92 6.43 3.61 -2.00
N HIS A 93 7.73 3.84 -1.82
CA HIS A 93 8.67 4.07 -2.93
C HIS A 93 8.79 2.81 -3.79
N SER A 94 8.94 1.64 -3.14
CA SER A 94 9.02 0.35 -3.83
C SER A 94 7.77 0.06 -4.67
N TYR A 95 6.58 0.36 -4.14
CA TYR A 95 5.34 0.27 -4.90
C TYR A 95 5.38 1.17 -6.14
N ALA A 96 5.76 2.46 -6.01
CA ALA A 96 5.83 3.38 -7.14
C ALA A 96 6.76 2.86 -8.25
N VAL A 97 7.96 2.40 -7.86
CA VAL A 97 8.93 1.84 -8.81
C VAL A 97 8.40 0.58 -9.50
N ALA A 98 7.81 -0.34 -8.73
CA ALA A 98 7.26 -1.58 -9.26
C ALA A 98 6.09 -1.31 -10.22
N SER A 99 5.18 -0.40 -9.86
CA SER A 99 4.02 0.01 -10.67
C SER A 99 4.46 0.59 -12.02
N ILE A 100 5.42 1.51 -12.01
CA ILE A 100 5.98 2.08 -13.25
C ILE A 100 6.69 1.01 -14.10
N LYS A 101 7.46 0.11 -13.47
CA LYS A 101 8.11 -1.00 -14.18
C LYS A 101 7.11 -1.99 -14.78
N SER A 102 5.94 -2.17 -14.17
CA SER A 102 4.87 -3.01 -14.70
C SER A 102 4.10 -2.35 -15.85
N GLY A 103 4.34 -1.07 -16.14
CA GLY A 103 3.77 -0.35 -17.27
C GLY A 103 2.68 0.66 -16.90
N ASP A 104 2.42 0.87 -15.62
CA ASP A 104 1.49 1.91 -15.19
C ASP A 104 2.01 3.31 -15.56
N ASP A 105 1.10 4.17 -16.00
CA ASP A 105 1.43 5.57 -16.20
C ASP A 105 1.58 6.29 -14.85
N THR A 106 2.35 7.36 -14.86
CA THR A 106 2.67 8.10 -13.63
C THR A 106 1.49 8.72 -12.93
N LYS A 107 0.47 9.10 -13.70
CA LYS A 107 -0.73 9.71 -13.12
C LYS A 107 -1.52 8.66 -12.34
N THR A 108 -1.67 7.47 -12.88
CA THR A 108 -2.26 6.32 -12.17
C THR A 108 -1.52 6.01 -10.88
N VAL A 109 -0.18 5.97 -10.92
CA VAL A 109 0.64 5.74 -9.72
C VAL A 109 0.45 6.86 -8.69
N GLN A 110 0.42 8.12 -9.14
CA GLN A 110 0.18 9.28 -8.30
C GLN A 110 -1.19 9.21 -7.61
N GLU A 111 -2.24 8.88 -8.34
CA GLU A 111 -3.61 8.75 -7.82
C GLU A 111 -3.70 7.62 -6.80
N ASN A 112 -3.18 6.44 -7.11
CA ASN A 112 -3.15 5.29 -6.20
C ASN A 112 -2.41 5.61 -4.90
N LEU A 113 -1.31 6.33 -4.98
CA LEU A 113 -0.54 6.75 -3.81
C LEU A 113 -1.14 7.98 -3.11
N GLY A 114 -2.02 8.76 -3.78
CA GLY A 114 -2.59 9.99 -3.22
C GLY A 114 -1.55 11.06 -2.96
N HIS A 115 -0.60 11.25 -3.88
CA HIS A 115 0.37 12.32 -3.83
C HIS A 115 -0.27 13.64 -4.26
N ALA A 116 -0.02 14.71 -3.49
CA ALA A 116 -0.49 16.06 -3.83
C ALA A 116 0.31 16.70 -4.98
N THR A 117 1.53 16.21 -5.26
CA THR A 117 2.41 16.79 -6.29
C THR A 117 3.09 15.68 -7.11
N ALA A 118 3.29 15.96 -8.40
CA ALA A 118 3.95 15.07 -9.34
C ALA A 118 5.48 14.97 -9.11
N SER A 119 6.09 15.87 -8.32
CA SER A 119 7.55 15.95 -8.15
C SER A 119 8.14 14.62 -7.64
N PHE A 120 7.49 13.95 -6.71
CA PHE A 120 7.95 12.65 -6.25
C PHE A 120 7.96 11.57 -7.34
N THR A 121 6.99 11.61 -8.24
CA THR A 121 6.90 10.66 -9.34
C THR A 121 7.98 10.95 -10.39
N LEU A 122 8.35 12.23 -10.59
CA LEU A 122 9.44 12.63 -11.48
C LEU A 122 10.81 12.21 -10.95
N ASP A 123 11.04 12.23 -9.62
CA ASP A 123 12.29 11.75 -9.02
C ASP A 123 12.47 10.22 -9.25
N VAL A 124 11.37 9.46 -9.26
CA VAL A 124 11.38 8.04 -9.64
C VAL A 124 11.60 7.85 -11.14
N TYR A 125 11.19 8.82 -11.99
CA TYR A 125 11.39 8.82 -13.44
C TYR A 125 12.84 9.02 -13.87
N GLY A 126 13.69 9.60 -13.03
CA GLY A 126 15.13 9.71 -13.29
C GLY A 126 15.82 8.37 -13.54
N HIS A 127 15.10 7.28 -13.31
CA HIS A 127 15.56 5.91 -13.53
C HIS A 127 14.80 5.18 -14.67
N VAL A 128 14.36 5.91 -15.71
CA VAL A 128 13.86 5.26 -16.94
C VAL A 128 14.99 4.43 -17.54
N THR A 129 14.88 3.11 -17.39
CA THR A 129 15.90 2.19 -17.90
C THR A 129 15.77 2.04 -19.41
N ASP A 130 16.88 1.68 -20.08
CA ASP A 130 16.82 1.38 -21.53
C ASP A 130 15.88 0.21 -21.84
N GLN A 131 15.64 -0.68 -20.88
CA GLN A 131 14.63 -1.72 -21.00
C GLN A 131 13.22 -1.11 -21.11
N MET A 132 12.86 -0.13 -20.30
CA MET A 132 11.54 0.53 -20.37
C MET A 132 11.33 1.23 -21.72
N LYS A 133 12.39 1.78 -22.32
CA LYS A 133 12.33 2.39 -23.67
C LYS A 133 12.06 1.31 -24.72
N ARG A 134 12.76 0.17 -24.65
CA ARG A 134 12.52 -0.98 -25.55
C ARG A 134 11.11 -1.51 -25.43
N ASP A 135 10.62 -1.71 -24.20
CA ASP A 135 9.27 -2.21 -23.96
C ASP A 135 8.19 -1.23 -24.47
N SER A 136 8.44 0.08 -24.36
CA SER A 136 7.58 1.11 -24.92
C SER A 136 7.53 1.03 -26.46
N ALA A 137 8.68 0.89 -27.10
CA ALA A 137 8.77 0.72 -28.56
C ALA A 137 8.03 -0.56 -29.04
N ALA A 138 8.21 -1.67 -28.35
CA ALA A 138 7.54 -2.93 -28.66
C ALA A 138 6.01 -2.84 -28.50
N ARG A 139 5.52 -2.12 -27.48
CA ARG A 139 4.06 -1.85 -27.33
C ARG A 139 3.53 -1.00 -28.48
N MET A 140 4.28 0.03 -28.90
CA MET A 140 3.88 0.88 -30.03
C MET A 140 3.86 0.09 -31.34
N GLU A 141 4.86 -0.73 -31.61
CA GLU A 141 4.89 -1.61 -32.79
C GLU A 141 3.65 -2.52 -32.81
N LYS A 142 3.37 -3.19 -31.69
CA LYS A 142 2.18 -4.05 -31.60
C LYS A 142 0.88 -3.28 -31.86
N PHE A 143 0.76 -2.07 -31.37
CA PHE A 143 -0.39 -1.21 -31.64
C PHE A 143 -0.49 -0.85 -33.12
N ILE A 144 0.61 -0.41 -33.76
CA ILE A 144 0.63 -0.07 -35.20
C ILE A 144 0.19 -1.27 -36.02
N LEU A 145 0.74 -2.46 -35.75
CA LEU A 145 0.37 -3.67 -36.48
C LEU A 145 -1.11 -4.06 -36.30
N SER A 146 -1.70 -3.76 -35.13
CA SER A 146 -3.11 -4.05 -34.85
C SER A 146 -4.11 -3.13 -35.59
N VAL A 147 -3.69 -1.93 -35.98
CA VAL A 147 -4.53 -0.94 -36.68
C VAL A 147 -4.21 -0.85 -38.16
N SER A 148 -3.20 -1.59 -38.64
CA SER A 148 -2.77 -1.64 -40.04
C SER A 148 -3.37 -2.84 -40.78
N GLN A 149 -4.24 -3.61 -40.14
CA GLN A 149 -5.06 -4.67 -40.73
C GLN A 149 -6.48 -4.16 -40.99
#